data_d5d863e79252c3b4a6e1f387739b1123
#
_entry.id   d5d863e79252c3b4a6e1f387739b1123
#
_cell.length_a   1.000
_cell.length_b   1.000
_cell.length_c   1.000
_cell.angle_alpha   90.00
_cell.angle_beta   90.00
_cell.angle_gamma   90.00
#
_symmetry.space_group_name_H-M   'P 1'
#
loop_
_entity.id
_entity.type
_entity.pdbx_description
1 polymer ?
#
loop_
_entity_poly.entity_id
_entity_poly.type
_entity_poly.pdbx_seq_one_letter_code
_entity_poly.pdbx_strand_id
1 'polypeptide(L)'
;MKIYGNILIETGKLSKIPTLSKEAKRRLKWMDWYKNNGRNGRLTCRHFGISPDVFYRWKRRYNSYDLLSLEDDRITRTPHNVRQPKTDPAVEKRVKEIREEYPRWGKKKIWKLLNREGIDTTISTVGRTLTRLRERGALGEPPIVIARIEKGKRRRKPRFHAIPKDWDYKIQIPGDLIQVDTVHVHPLPGVRRYQFTACDYITKRTARCAAKTITSRSAKKIIDILEERFPFEIKALQIDGGSEFKKEFELECQKRDIILFVLPPKSPKLNSMVERMQRTSREEIYDIKDVSEDIDEHNKLLERQDYIYNFIRPHDSLDLMTPDEYYLSIINKDKCVRV
;
A
#
# COMPACT_ATOMS: atom_id res chain seq x y z
N MET A 1 0.52 -21.37 -38.81
CA MET A 1 -0.21 -21.96 -37.68
C MET A 1 -0.89 -23.26 -38.11
N LYS A 2 -0.08 -24.31 -38.35
CA LYS A 2 -0.56 -25.61 -38.93
C LYS A 2 -0.67 -26.73 -37.90
N ILE A 3 -0.59 -26.46 -36.61
CA ILE A 3 -0.47 -27.47 -35.55
C ILE A 3 -1.83 -28.17 -35.28
N TYR A 4 -2.93 -27.56 -35.69
CA TYR A 4 -4.30 -28.06 -35.40
C TYR A 4 -5.04 -28.59 -36.60
N GLY A 5 -4.44 -28.57 -37.79
CA GLY A 5 -5.14 -28.83 -39.05
C GLY A 5 -5.91 -30.14 -39.10
N ASN A 6 -5.29 -31.25 -38.75
CA ASN A 6 -5.94 -32.59 -38.89
C ASN A 6 -7.01 -32.88 -37.84
N ILE A 7 -6.90 -32.32 -36.62
CA ILE A 7 -7.91 -32.52 -35.59
C ILE A 7 -9.15 -31.67 -35.85
N LEU A 8 -8.96 -30.44 -36.37
CA LEU A 8 -10.04 -29.52 -36.68
C LEU A 8 -10.86 -29.95 -37.91
N ILE A 9 -10.24 -30.63 -38.85
CA ILE A 9 -10.92 -31.17 -40.07
C ILE A 9 -11.84 -32.31 -39.71
N GLU A 10 -11.45 -33.21 -38.80
CA GLU A 10 -12.27 -34.33 -38.35
C GLU A 10 -13.42 -33.92 -37.42
N THR A 11 -13.29 -32.80 -36.70
CA THR A 11 -14.29 -32.35 -35.73
C THR A 11 -15.36 -31.42 -36.28
N GLY A 12 -15.25 -31.00 -37.53
CA GLY A 12 -16.29 -30.40 -38.38
C GLY A 12 -16.96 -29.10 -37.93
N LYS A 13 -16.89 -28.65 -36.69
CA LYS A 13 -17.47 -27.39 -36.21
C LYS A 13 -16.88 -26.92 -34.85
N LEU A 14 -15.65 -26.49 -34.83
CA LEU A 14 -15.19 -25.71 -33.66
C LEU A 14 -15.32 -24.20 -33.96
N SER A 15 -16.40 -23.62 -33.51
CA SER A 15 -16.64 -22.17 -33.65
C SER A 15 -15.71 -21.33 -32.79
N LYS A 16 -15.01 -21.90 -31.81
CA LYS A 16 -13.97 -21.25 -31.00
C LYS A 16 -12.90 -22.26 -30.56
N ILE A 17 -11.66 -22.03 -30.94
CA ILE A 17 -10.51 -22.79 -30.44
C ILE A 17 -10.26 -22.39 -29.00
N PRO A 18 -10.34 -23.27 -28.01
CA PRO A 18 -10.02 -22.90 -26.61
C PRO A 18 -8.55 -22.52 -26.48
N THR A 19 -8.28 -21.53 -25.65
CA THR A 19 -6.90 -21.11 -25.31
C THR A 19 -6.29 -22.18 -24.40
N LEU A 20 -5.52 -23.07 -24.99
CA LEU A 20 -4.83 -24.14 -24.26
C LEU A 20 -3.55 -23.64 -23.60
N SER A 21 -3.25 -24.16 -22.42
CA SER A 21 -1.98 -23.94 -21.73
C SER A 21 -0.79 -24.49 -22.55
N LYS A 22 0.44 -24.08 -22.21
CA LYS A 22 1.66 -24.56 -22.86
C LYS A 22 1.79 -26.10 -22.74
N GLU A 23 1.43 -26.65 -21.61
CA GLU A 23 1.49 -28.10 -21.36
C GLU A 23 0.41 -28.85 -22.12
N ALA A 24 -0.82 -28.36 -22.19
CA ALA A 24 -1.88 -28.96 -22.98
C ALA A 24 -1.55 -28.96 -24.48
N LYS A 25 -0.97 -27.88 -25.00
CA LYS A 25 -0.45 -27.83 -26.38
C LYS A 25 0.65 -28.86 -26.66
N ARG A 26 1.51 -29.12 -25.67
CA ARG A 26 2.55 -30.17 -25.76
C ARG A 26 1.94 -31.54 -25.79
N ARG A 27 0.93 -31.83 -24.95
CA ARG A 27 0.21 -33.09 -24.93
C ARG A 27 -0.58 -33.32 -26.23
N LEU A 28 -1.17 -32.27 -26.79
CA LEU A 28 -1.85 -32.33 -28.09
C LEU A 28 -0.90 -32.76 -29.22
N LYS A 29 0.34 -32.25 -29.24
CA LYS A 29 1.37 -32.71 -30.19
C LYS A 29 1.66 -34.22 -30.07
N TRP A 30 1.65 -34.77 -28.85
CA TRP A 30 1.83 -36.22 -28.69
C TRP A 30 0.68 -37.02 -29.32
N MET A 31 -0.56 -36.52 -29.20
CA MET A 31 -1.74 -37.20 -29.76
C MET A 31 -1.78 -37.10 -31.28
N ASP A 32 -1.43 -35.96 -31.86
CA ASP A 32 -1.33 -35.77 -33.30
C ASP A 32 -0.26 -36.66 -33.90
N TRP A 33 0.94 -36.65 -33.32
CA TRP A 33 2.02 -37.50 -33.80
C TRP A 33 1.67 -38.98 -33.70
N TYR A 34 1.07 -39.40 -32.59
CA TYR A 34 0.58 -40.78 -32.39
C TYR A 34 -0.40 -41.19 -33.49
N LYS A 35 -1.39 -40.36 -33.82
CA LYS A 35 -2.36 -40.61 -34.87
C LYS A 35 -1.70 -40.78 -36.26
N ASN A 36 -0.76 -39.86 -36.56
CA ASN A 36 -0.13 -39.80 -37.88
C ASN A 36 0.98 -40.85 -38.11
N ASN A 37 1.50 -41.47 -37.03
CA ASN A 37 2.59 -42.45 -37.11
C ASN A 37 2.14 -43.86 -36.66
N GLY A 38 1.07 -44.34 -37.25
CA GLY A 38 0.61 -45.75 -37.11
C GLY A 38 0.09 -46.11 -35.71
N ARG A 39 -0.29 -45.11 -34.90
CA ARG A 39 -0.83 -45.29 -33.53
C ARG A 39 0.08 -46.12 -32.61
N ASN A 40 1.41 -45.99 -32.81
CA ASN A 40 2.38 -46.71 -32.01
C ASN A 40 2.80 -45.91 -30.78
N GLY A 41 2.29 -46.30 -29.59
CA GLY A 41 2.55 -45.59 -28.33
C GLY A 41 4.00 -45.67 -27.90
N ARG A 42 4.72 -46.79 -28.08
CA ARG A 42 6.14 -46.93 -27.73
C ARG A 42 7.02 -46.03 -28.58
N LEU A 43 6.70 -45.94 -29.88
CA LEU A 43 7.41 -45.06 -30.81
C LEU A 43 7.18 -43.58 -30.46
N THR A 44 5.96 -43.22 -30.11
CA THR A 44 5.61 -41.86 -29.63
C THR A 44 6.40 -41.51 -28.37
N CYS A 45 6.48 -42.41 -27.40
CA CYS A 45 7.21 -42.21 -26.17
C CYS A 45 8.72 -41.95 -26.45
N ARG A 46 9.34 -42.74 -27.32
CA ARG A 46 10.75 -42.54 -27.71
C ARG A 46 10.95 -41.20 -28.42
N HIS A 47 10.06 -40.84 -29.34
CA HIS A 47 10.17 -39.59 -30.10
C HIS A 47 10.11 -38.35 -29.23
N PHE A 48 9.24 -38.33 -28.21
CA PHE A 48 9.08 -37.18 -27.31
C PHE A 48 9.85 -37.27 -26.00
N GLY A 49 10.58 -38.34 -25.74
CA GLY A 49 11.33 -38.57 -24.50
C GLY A 49 10.44 -38.62 -23.26
N ILE A 50 9.24 -39.25 -23.37
CA ILE A 50 8.29 -39.36 -22.27
C ILE A 50 8.10 -40.81 -21.85
N SER A 51 7.77 -41.02 -20.56
CA SER A 51 7.49 -42.37 -20.09
C SER A 51 6.15 -42.91 -20.65
N PRO A 52 6.03 -44.21 -20.88
CA PRO A 52 4.79 -44.83 -21.31
C PRO A 52 3.62 -44.52 -20.39
N ASP A 53 3.82 -44.54 -19.07
CA ASP A 53 2.78 -44.19 -18.08
C ASP A 53 2.19 -42.83 -18.26
N VAL A 54 3.05 -41.84 -18.49
CA VAL A 54 2.63 -40.47 -18.77
C VAL A 54 1.85 -40.39 -20.06
N PHE A 55 2.33 -41.03 -21.14
CA PHE A 55 1.66 -41.00 -22.40
C PHE A 55 0.26 -41.67 -22.34
N TYR A 56 0.18 -42.89 -21.79
CA TYR A 56 -1.09 -43.61 -21.72
C TYR A 56 -2.10 -43.00 -20.75
N ARG A 57 -1.62 -42.37 -19.68
CA ARG A 57 -2.48 -41.58 -18.79
C ARG A 57 -3.20 -40.45 -19.54
N TRP A 58 -2.45 -39.68 -20.35
CA TRP A 58 -3.02 -38.60 -21.13
C TRP A 58 -3.83 -39.09 -22.33
N LYS A 59 -3.43 -40.19 -22.95
CA LYS A 59 -4.19 -40.84 -24.01
C LYS A 59 -5.59 -41.27 -23.55
N ARG A 60 -5.73 -41.81 -22.33
CA ARG A 60 -7.03 -42.16 -21.73
C ARG A 60 -7.92 -40.96 -21.47
N ARG A 61 -7.34 -39.81 -21.15
CA ARG A 61 -8.09 -38.56 -20.93
C ARG A 61 -8.43 -37.82 -22.22
N TYR A 62 -7.68 -38.05 -23.27
CA TYR A 62 -7.81 -37.30 -24.52
C TYR A 62 -9.16 -37.52 -25.17
N ASN A 63 -9.89 -36.44 -25.39
CA ASN A 63 -11.11 -36.37 -26.19
C ASN A 63 -10.86 -35.44 -27.38
N SER A 64 -11.04 -35.98 -28.62
CA SER A 64 -10.85 -35.19 -29.84
C SER A 64 -11.89 -34.07 -30.01
N TYR A 65 -13.03 -34.16 -29.37
CA TYR A 65 -14.10 -33.15 -29.37
C TYR A 65 -13.98 -32.12 -28.27
N ASP A 66 -13.18 -32.40 -27.24
CA ASP A 66 -12.92 -31.51 -26.13
C ASP A 66 -11.42 -31.45 -25.82
N LEU A 67 -10.76 -30.44 -26.38
CA LEU A 67 -9.31 -30.26 -26.19
C LEU A 67 -8.93 -29.81 -24.76
N LEU A 68 -9.89 -29.28 -23.95
CA LEU A 68 -9.67 -28.99 -22.56
C LEU A 68 -9.42 -30.24 -21.72
N SER A 69 -9.79 -31.45 -22.23
CA SER A 69 -9.43 -32.73 -21.61
C SER A 69 -7.94 -32.97 -21.44
N LEU A 70 -7.10 -32.20 -22.18
CA LEU A 70 -5.64 -32.20 -22.06
C LEU A 70 -5.10 -31.19 -21.05
N GLU A 71 -5.93 -30.34 -20.46
CA GLU A 71 -5.51 -29.45 -19.41
C GLU A 71 -5.24 -30.19 -18.09
N ASP A 72 -4.33 -29.64 -17.30
CA ASP A 72 -4.06 -30.16 -15.96
C ASP A 72 -5.20 -29.73 -15.04
N ASP A 73 -6.10 -30.68 -14.78
CA ASP A 73 -7.28 -30.44 -13.99
C ASP A 73 -6.88 -30.28 -12.50
N ARG A 74 -6.55 -29.05 -12.13
CA ARG A 74 -6.22 -28.71 -10.74
C ARG A 74 -7.41 -28.94 -9.79
N ILE A 75 -8.63 -28.92 -10.34
CA ILE A 75 -9.87 -29.10 -9.58
C ILE A 75 -9.96 -30.49 -9.02
N THR A 76 -9.55 -31.52 -9.78
CA THR A 76 -9.61 -32.93 -9.32
C THR A 76 -8.54 -33.27 -8.28
N ARG A 77 -7.49 -32.45 -8.13
CA ARG A 77 -6.44 -32.60 -7.12
C ARG A 77 -6.71 -31.83 -5.84
N THR A 78 -7.72 -30.97 -5.86
CA THR A 78 -8.12 -30.23 -4.65
C THR A 78 -8.92 -31.17 -3.75
N PRO A 79 -8.57 -31.30 -2.45
CA PRO A 79 -9.38 -32.11 -1.52
C PRO A 79 -10.84 -31.66 -1.56
N HIS A 80 -11.79 -32.59 -1.74
CA HIS A 80 -13.22 -32.29 -1.76
C HIS A 80 -13.72 -31.69 -0.44
N ASN A 81 -13.05 -32.02 0.66
CA ASN A 81 -13.30 -31.46 1.99
C ASN A 81 -12.25 -30.41 2.36
N VAL A 82 -12.30 -29.25 1.70
CA VAL A 82 -11.52 -28.10 2.16
C VAL A 82 -12.23 -27.50 3.38
N ARG A 83 -11.53 -27.49 4.53
CA ARG A 83 -12.02 -26.83 5.73
C ARG A 83 -12.39 -25.38 5.39
N GLN A 84 -13.68 -25.07 5.39
CA GLN A 84 -14.14 -23.68 5.22
C GLN A 84 -13.65 -22.88 6.43
N PRO A 85 -12.98 -21.76 6.23
CA PRO A 85 -12.54 -20.92 7.35
C PRO A 85 -13.78 -20.41 8.08
N LYS A 86 -13.93 -20.80 9.34
CA LYS A 86 -14.97 -20.29 10.23
C LYS A 86 -14.57 -18.89 10.73
N THR A 87 -14.63 -17.88 9.88
CA THR A 87 -14.54 -16.49 10.34
C THR A 87 -15.94 -16.05 10.71
N ASP A 88 -16.10 -15.51 11.92
CA ASP A 88 -17.37 -14.95 12.37
C ASP A 88 -17.87 -13.90 11.36
N PRO A 89 -19.13 -14.00 10.88
CA PRO A 89 -19.72 -13.02 9.99
C PRO A 89 -19.67 -11.58 10.52
N ALA A 90 -19.77 -11.41 11.85
CA ALA A 90 -19.63 -10.10 12.48
C ALA A 90 -18.22 -9.50 12.28
N VAL A 91 -17.18 -10.34 12.42
CA VAL A 91 -15.79 -9.94 12.16
C VAL A 91 -15.60 -9.61 10.67
N GLU A 92 -16.15 -10.41 9.75
CA GLU A 92 -16.06 -10.15 8.31
C GLU A 92 -16.73 -8.83 7.94
N LYS A 93 -17.91 -8.54 8.49
CA LYS A 93 -18.65 -7.29 8.31
C LYS A 93 -17.83 -6.09 8.82
N ARG A 94 -17.29 -6.18 10.03
CA ARG A 94 -16.51 -5.09 10.63
C ARG A 94 -15.20 -4.82 9.87
N VAL A 95 -14.50 -5.88 9.42
CA VAL A 95 -13.32 -5.75 8.54
C VAL A 95 -13.67 -5.02 7.24
N LYS A 96 -14.84 -5.31 6.65
CA LYS A 96 -15.31 -4.64 5.44
C LYS A 96 -15.57 -3.16 5.70
N GLU A 97 -16.30 -2.80 6.75
CA GLU A 97 -16.62 -1.42 7.13
C GLU A 97 -15.34 -0.59 7.33
N ILE A 98 -14.37 -1.09 8.12
CA ILE A 98 -13.10 -0.41 8.34
C ILE A 98 -12.32 -0.24 7.02
N ARG A 99 -12.37 -1.23 6.13
CA ARG A 99 -11.68 -1.15 4.85
C ARG A 99 -12.35 -0.16 3.88
N GLU A 100 -13.67 -0.02 3.93
CA GLU A 100 -14.42 0.99 3.16
C GLU A 100 -14.16 2.39 3.71
N GLU A 101 -14.10 2.55 5.02
CA GLU A 101 -13.78 3.83 5.66
C GLU A 101 -12.31 4.25 5.42
N TYR A 102 -11.38 3.27 5.48
CA TYR A 102 -9.94 3.50 5.28
C TYR A 102 -9.38 2.61 4.14
N PRO A 103 -9.62 2.95 2.86
CA PRO A 103 -9.34 2.06 1.73
C PRO A 103 -7.86 1.66 1.56
N ARG A 104 -6.93 2.38 2.17
CA ARG A 104 -5.48 2.12 2.06
C ARG A 104 -4.89 1.39 3.26
N TRP A 105 -5.68 1.11 4.30
CA TRP A 105 -5.15 0.41 5.46
C TRP A 105 -4.96 -1.08 5.19
N GLY A 106 -3.76 -1.58 5.56
CA GLY A 106 -3.42 -3.00 5.46
C GLY A 106 -3.92 -3.81 6.66
N LYS A 107 -3.80 -5.14 6.54
CA LYS A 107 -4.28 -6.11 7.55
C LYS A 107 -3.84 -5.83 8.98
N LYS A 108 -2.60 -5.31 9.21
CA LYS A 108 -2.10 -5.03 10.55
C LYS A 108 -2.85 -3.87 11.23
N LYS A 109 -3.10 -2.78 10.48
CA LYS A 109 -3.83 -1.62 11.01
C LYS A 109 -5.28 -1.96 11.35
N ILE A 110 -5.95 -2.68 10.43
CA ILE A 110 -7.33 -3.15 10.65
C ILE A 110 -7.40 -4.10 11.83
N TRP A 111 -6.47 -5.05 11.94
CA TRP A 111 -6.38 -5.96 13.08
C TRP A 111 -6.22 -5.20 14.40
N LYS A 112 -5.34 -4.19 14.45
CA LYS A 112 -5.12 -3.41 15.68
C LYS A 112 -6.37 -2.64 16.08
N LEU A 113 -7.12 -2.09 15.11
CA LEU A 113 -8.37 -1.39 15.39
C LEU A 113 -9.44 -2.35 15.95
N LEU A 114 -9.60 -3.54 15.34
CA LEU A 114 -10.51 -4.56 15.84
C LEU A 114 -10.20 -4.97 17.28
N ASN A 115 -8.93 -5.15 17.62
CA ASN A 115 -8.51 -5.46 18.98
C ASN A 115 -8.83 -4.34 19.98
N ARG A 116 -8.73 -3.08 19.56
CA ARG A 116 -9.16 -1.93 20.40
C ARG A 116 -10.66 -1.90 20.62
N GLU A 117 -11.44 -2.39 19.66
CA GLU A 117 -12.88 -2.57 19.75
C GLU A 117 -13.28 -3.83 20.55
N GLY A 118 -12.30 -4.57 21.10
CA GLY A 118 -12.54 -5.79 21.88
C GLY A 118 -12.82 -7.04 21.03
N ILE A 119 -12.61 -6.97 19.71
CA ILE A 119 -12.81 -8.10 18.79
C ILE A 119 -11.51 -8.91 18.71
N ASP A 120 -11.51 -10.10 19.35
CA ASP A 120 -10.36 -11.01 19.30
C ASP A 120 -10.24 -11.68 17.93
N THR A 121 -9.15 -11.38 17.23
CA THR A 121 -8.84 -11.93 15.92
C THR A 121 -7.33 -11.92 15.67
N THR A 122 -6.87 -12.55 14.59
CA THR A 122 -5.45 -12.56 14.21
C THR A 122 -5.20 -11.77 12.93
N ILE A 123 -3.98 -11.24 12.76
CA ILE A 123 -3.55 -10.54 11.54
C ILE A 123 -3.74 -11.43 10.30
N SER A 124 -3.53 -12.74 10.45
CA SER A 124 -3.70 -13.72 9.37
C SER A 124 -5.17 -13.90 8.99
N THR A 125 -6.07 -13.90 9.97
CA THR A 125 -7.52 -13.97 9.75
C THR A 125 -8.01 -12.74 9.00
N VAL A 126 -7.64 -11.54 9.47
CA VAL A 126 -7.96 -10.29 8.77
C VAL A 126 -7.44 -10.29 7.34
N GLY A 127 -6.19 -10.75 7.12
CA GLY A 127 -5.60 -10.86 5.79
C GLY A 127 -6.39 -11.78 4.85
N ARG A 128 -6.78 -12.97 5.32
CA ARG A 128 -7.60 -13.93 4.55
C ARG A 128 -9.00 -13.38 4.27
N THR A 129 -9.59 -12.69 5.23
CA THR A 129 -10.89 -12.02 5.06
C THR A 129 -10.85 -10.95 3.97
N LEU A 130 -9.84 -10.08 3.99
CA LEU A 130 -9.64 -9.06 2.95
C LEU A 130 -9.45 -9.67 1.56
N THR A 131 -8.69 -10.77 1.44
CA THR A 131 -8.52 -11.48 0.16
C THR A 131 -9.86 -12.02 -0.34
N ARG A 132 -10.61 -12.69 0.52
CA ARG A 132 -11.94 -13.26 0.20
C ARG A 132 -12.94 -12.19 -0.24
N LEU A 133 -12.97 -11.04 0.47
CA LEU A 133 -13.86 -9.92 0.12
C LEU A 133 -13.51 -9.32 -1.25
N ARG A 134 -12.22 -9.26 -1.61
CA ARG A 134 -11.77 -8.82 -2.96
C ARG A 134 -12.17 -9.82 -4.04
N GLU A 135 -11.91 -11.10 -3.82
CA GLU A 135 -12.25 -12.17 -4.77
C GLU A 135 -13.76 -12.24 -5.06
N ARG A 136 -14.59 -11.92 -4.07
CA ARG A 136 -16.05 -11.80 -4.20
C ARG A 136 -16.52 -10.48 -4.81
N GLY A 137 -15.62 -9.53 -5.08
CA GLY A 137 -15.98 -8.19 -5.56
C GLY A 137 -16.70 -7.32 -4.51
N ALA A 138 -16.69 -7.73 -3.23
CA ALA A 138 -17.33 -7.01 -2.14
C ALA A 138 -16.55 -5.78 -1.66
N LEU A 139 -15.27 -5.65 -2.08
CA LEU A 139 -14.41 -4.49 -1.83
C LEU A 139 -13.96 -3.92 -3.16
N GLY A 140 -14.35 -2.69 -3.47
CA GLY A 140 -13.83 -1.91 -4.60
C GLY A 140 -12.55 -1.18 -4.22
N GLU A 141 -11.55 -1.20 -5.12
CA GLU A 141 -10.40 -0.29 -4.98
C GLU A 141 -10.70 1.00 -5.76
N PRO A 142 -10.33 2.18 -5.25
CA PRO A 142 -10.50 3.42 -6.00
C PRO A 142 -9.81 3.35 -7.37
N PRO A 143 -10.39 3.90 -8.45
CA PRO A 143 -9.87 3.77 -9.83
C PRO A 143 -8.41 4.23 -9.97
N ILE A 144 -8.02 5.29 -9.28
CA ILE A 144 -6.66 5.82 -9.30
C ILE A 144 -5.64 4.85 -8.66
N VAL A 145 -6.09 4.05 -7.68
CA VAL A 145 -5.27 3.01 -7.03
C VAL A 145 -5.05 1.86 -8.00
N ILE A 146 -6.09 1.44 -8.72
CA ILE A 146 -6.02 0.39 -9.75
C ILE A 146 -5.02 0.81 -10.83
N ALA A 147 -5.14 2.04 -11.37
CA ALA A 147 -4.24 2.57 -12.37
C ALA A 147 -2.77 2.64 -11.89
N ARG A 148 -2.53 2.92 -10.59
CA ARG A 148 -1.17 2.92 -10.01
C ARG A 148 -0.62 1.52 -9.81
N ILE A 149 -1.44 0.55 -9.42
CA ILE A 149 -1.04 -0.86 -9.28
C ILE A 149 -0.60 -1.40 -10.64
N GLU A 150 -1.32 -1.10 -11.70
CA GLU A 150 -0.96 -1.49 -13.07
C GLU A 150 0.35 -0.85 -13.55
N LYS A 151 0.58 0.45 -13.25
CA LYS A 151 1.84 1.13 -13.53
C LYS A 151 2.99 0.68 -12.61
N GLY A 152 2.69 0.18 -11.42
CA GLY A 152 3.63 -0.06 -10.32
C GLY A 152 4.43 -1.37 -10.39
N LYS A 153 4.34 -2.17 -11.47
CA LYS A 153 5.18 -3.37 -11.68
C LYS A 153 6.65 -3.06 -12.00
N ARG A 154 7.10 -1.80 -11.90
CA ARG A 154 8.53 -1.48 -11.98
C ARG A 154 9.23 -1.93 -10.70
N ARG A 155 10.22 -2.83 -10.84
CA ARG A 155 11.12 -3.28 -9.78
C ARG A 155 11.62 -2.08 -8.97
N ARG A 156 11.36 -2.07 -7.66
CA ARG A 156 11.97 -1.11 -6.74
C ARG A 156 13.47 -1.36 -6.75
N LYS A 157 14.27 -0.37 -7.15
CA LYS A 157 15.71 -0.42 -6.95
C LYS A 157 15.99 -0.55 -5.44
N PRO A 158 16.96 -1.39 -5.01
CA PRO A 158 17.34 -1.46 -3.61
C PRO A 158 17.74 -0.07 -3.13
N ARG A 159 17.20 0.34 -1.98
CA ARG A 159 17.57 1.61 -1.36
C ARG A 159 18.94 1.43 -0.71
N PHE A 160 19.92 2.21 -1.12
CA PHE A 160 21.16 2.35 -0.38
C PHE A 160 20.85 2.90 1.02
N HIS A 161 21.61 2.44 2.03
CA HIS A 161 21.49 2.88 3.41
C HIS A 161 21.58 4.40 3.49
N ALA A 162 20.69 4.98 4.30
CA ALA A 162 20.78 6.38 4.62
C ALA A 162 22.14 6.68 5.28
N ILE A 163 22.83 7.68 4.77
CA ILE A 163 24.03 8.18 5.42
C ILE A 163 23.61 8.72 6.79
N PRO A 164 24.24 8.29 7.90
CA PRO A 164 23.95 8.86 9.21
C PRO A 164 24.04 10.36 9.16
N LYS A 165 23.06 11.03 9.75
CA LYS A 165 23.04 12.48 9.87
C LYS A 165 24.14 12.87 10.84
N ASP A 166 25.22 13.41 10.33
CA ASP A 166 26.34 13.88 11.13
C ASP A 166 25.99 15.27 11.68
N TRP A 167 25.16 15.28 12.70
CA TRP A 167 24.80 16.50 13.42
C TRP A 167 25.01 16.27 14.90
N ASP A 168 25.72 17.13 15.55
CA ASP A 168 25.93 17.13 17.00
C ASP A 168 24.64 17.32 17.81
N TYR A 169 23.54 17.65 17.13
CA TYR A 169 22.25 17.86 17.75
C TYR A 169 21.60 16.51 18.12
N LYS A 170 21.45 16.28 19.42
CA LYS A 170 20.85 15.07 19.96
C LYS A 170 19.34 15.17 19.95
N ILE A 171 18.68 14.22 19.26
CA ILE A 171 17.23 14.08 19.22
C ILE A 171 16.85 12.95 20.16
N GLN A 172 16.33 13.26 21.34
CA GLN A 172 16.06 12.30 22.41
C GLN A 172 14.61 12.27 22.87
N ILE A 173 13.96 13.43 22.89
CA ILE A 173 12.58 13.57 23.37
C ILE A 173 11.68 14.20 22.28
N PRO A 174 10.35 14.03 22.40
CA PRO A 174 9.39 14.71 21.52
C PRO A 174 9.59 16.21 21.48
N GLY A 175 9.53 16.79 20.30
CA GLY A 175 9.74 18.22 20.06
C GLY A 175 11.20 18.66 19.86
N ASP A 176 12.18 17.79 20.13
CA ASP A 176 13.58 18.13 19.85
C ASP A 176 13.81 18.43 18.37
N LEU A 177 13.13 17.73 17.47
CA LEU A 177 13.19 17.99 16.03
C LEU A 177 11.88 17.70 15.32
N ILE A 178 11.34 18.71 14.66
CA ILE A 178 10.19 18.59 13.77
C ILE A 178 10.63 18.86 12.35
N GLN A 179 10.37 17.94 11.43
CA GLN A 179 10.60 18.14 10.00
C GLN A 179 9.40 18.85 9.38
N VAL A 180 9.67 19.92 8.62
CA VAL A 180 8.64 20.70 7.93
C VAL A 180 8.97 20.76 6.44
N ASP A 181 7.96 20.58 5.61
CA ASP A 181 8.09 20.64 4.16
C ASP A 181 6.78 21.07 3.50
N THR A 182 6.88 21.54 2.26
CA THR A 182 5.76 22.04 1.47
C THR A 182 5.51 21.12 0.29
N VAL A 183 4.26 20.75 0.04
CA VAL A 183 3.86 20.02 -1.15
C VAL A 183 2.84 20.81 -1.97
N HIS A 184 3.04 20.82 -3.29
CA HIS A 184 2.09 21.41 -4.22
C HIS A 184 0.96 20.41 -4.46
N VAL A 185 -0.26 20.84 -4.22
CA VAL A 185 -1.48 20.05 -4.37
C VAL A 185 -2.35 20.68 -5.45
N HIS A 186 -2.88 19.85 -6.31
CA HIS A 186 -3.86 20.24 -7.32
C HIS A 186 -5.17 19.49 -7.04
N PRO A 187 -6.04 20.04 -6.19
CA PRO A 187 -7.31 19.38 -5.85
C PRO A 187 -8.18 19.16 -7.09
N LEU A 188 -8.24 20.16 -7.94
CA LEU A 188 -8.99 20.18 -9.20
C LEU A 188 -8.15 20.78 -10.34
N PRO A 189 -8.49 20.53 -11.61
CA PRO A 189 -7.83 21.17 -12.73
C PRO A 189 -7.87 22.70 -12.61
N GLY A 190 -6.71 23.35 -12.70
CA GLY A 190 -6.57 24.80 -12.57
C GLY A 190 -6.45 25.33 -11.14
N VAL A 191 -6.77 24.55 -10.12
CA VAL A 191 -6.67 24.96 -8.71
C VAL A 191 -5.36 24.50 -8.10
N ARG A 192 -4.54 25.44 -7.63
CA ARG A 192 -3.30 25.17 -6.90
C ARG A 192 -3.48 25.48 -5.43
N ARG A 193 -2.92 24.58 -4.59
CA ARG A 193 -2.83 24.73 -3.14
C ARG A 193 -1.44 24.31 -2.69
N TYR A 194 -1.01 24.86 -1.60
CA TYR A 194 0.29 24.59 -0.98
C TYR A 194 0.03 24.03 0.41
N GLN A 195 0.30 22.73 0.60
CA GLN A 195 0.14 22.08 1.90
C GLN A 195 1.48 22.12 2.62
N PHE A 196 1.51 22.77 3.76
CA PHE A 196 2.60 22.69 4.74
C PHE A 196 2.35 21.46 5.62
N THR A 197 3.37 20.65 5.78
CA THR A 197 3.32 19.41 6.56
C THR A 197 4.45 19.43 7.56
N ALA A 198 4.14 19.22 8.82
CA ALA A 198 5.10 19.06 9.90
C ALA A 198 4.98 17.67 10.53
N CYS A 199 6.11 17.08 10.91
CA CYS A 199 6.16 15.75 11.52
C CYS A 199 7.25 15.71 12.59
N ASP A 200 6.88 15.37 13.83
CA ASP A 200 7.84 15.18 14.91
C ASP A 200 8.71 13.93 14.67
N TYR A 201 10.00 14.06 14.90
CA TYR A 201 10.96 13.00 14.61
C TYR A 201 10.78 11.78 15.51
N ILE A 202 10.43 11.95 16.77
CA ILE A 202 10.30 10.88 17.77
C ILE A 202 8.93 10.23 17.68
N THR A 203 7.87 10.98 17.94
CA THR A 203 6.50 10.45 18.05
C THR A 203 5.82 10.20 16.72
N LYS A 204 6.34 10.76 15.62
CA LYS A 204 5.68 10.80 14.30
C LYS A 204 4.36 11.58 14.30
N ARG A 205 4.09 12.35 15.36
CA ARG A 205 2.93 13.22 15.41
C ARG A 205 3.01 14.28 14.31
N THR A 206 1.89 14.53 13.66
CA THR A 206 1.85 15.38 12.47
C THR A 206 0.84 16.49 12.59
N ALA A 207 1.13 17.61 11.92
CA ALA A 207 0.18 18.69 11.69
C ALA A 207 0.30 19.19 10.24
N ARG A 208 -0.82 19.56 9.67
CA ARG A 208 -0.92 20.01 8.28
C ARG A 208 -1.80 21.23 8.15
N CYS A 209 -1.46 22.11 7.23
CA CYS A 209 -2.36 23.17 6.77
C CYS A 209 -2.15 23.46 5.28
N ALA A 210 -3.18 23.95 4.62
CA ALA A 210 -3.13 24.39 3.23
C ALA A 210 -3.27 25.89 3.11
N ALA A 211 -2.61 26.45 2.11
CA ALA A 211 -2.70 27.87 1.75
C ALA A 211 -2.92 28.05 0.24
N LYS A 212 -3.51 29.18 -0.16
CA LYS A 212 -3.69 29.56 -1.57
C LYS A 212 -2.37 29.98 -2.22
N THR A 213 -1.43 30.48 -1.43
CA THR A 213 -0.14 31.01 -1.90
C THR A 213 1.03 30.43 -1.10
N ILE A 214 2.18 30.27 -1.75
CA ILE A 214 3.42 29.84 -1.12
C ILE A 214 4.24 31.08 -0.73
N THR A 215 4.09 31.55 0.50
CA THR A 215 4.78 32.71 1.03
C THR A 215 5.28 32.42 2.44
N SER A 216 6.25 33.18 2.94
CA SER A 216 6.75 33.01 4.32
C SER A 216 5.67 33.32 5.37
N ARG A 217 4.73 34.23 5.05
CA ARG A 217 3.56 34.50 5.88
C ARG A 217 2.61 33.29 5.94
N SER A 218 2.44 32.58 4.81
CA SER A 218 1.62 31.35 4.79
C SER A 218 2.32 30.22 5.55
N ALA A 219 3.64 30.08 5.39
CA ALA A 219 4.43 29.08 6.10
C ALA A 219 4.43 29.29 7.63
N LYS A 220 4.45 30.54 8.08
CA LYS A 220 4.39 30.87 9.51
C LYS A 220 3.20 30.23 10.23
N LYS A 221 2.04 30.09 9.56
CA LYS A 221 0.85 29.47 10.15
C LYS A 221 1.08 28.06 10.68
N ILE A 222 2.03 27.30 10.11
CA ILE A 222 2.31 25.96 10.60
C ILE A 222 2.91 25.99 12.02
N ILE A 223 3.65 27.04 12.38
CA ILE A 223 4.22 27.18 13.74
C ILE A 223 3.11 27.37 14.76
N ASP A 224 2.12 28.24 14.44
CA ASP A 224 0.95 28.46 15.30
C ASP A 224 0.19 27.16 15.55
N ILE A 225 -0.04 26.39 14.48
CA ILE A 225 -0.73 25.09 14.52
C ILE A 225 0.06 24.04 15.32
N LEU A 226 1.38 24.05 15.23
CA LEU A 226 2.23 23.14 15.99
C LEU A 226 2.13 23.41 17.49
N GLU A 227 2.21 24.67 17.91
CA GLU A 227 2.07 25.06 19.32
C GLU A 227 0.67 24.78 19.87
N GLU A 228 -0.37 24.95 19.06
CA GLU A 228 -1.74 24.62 19.45
C GLU A 228 -1.99 23.14 19.63
N ARG A 229 -1.43 22.29 18.72
CA ARG A 229 -1.83 20.87 18.61
C ARG A 229 -0.82 19.90 19.18
N PHE A 230 0.43 20.29 19.39
CA PHE A 230 1.43 19.40 19.97
C PHE A 230 1.50 19.58 21.49
N PRO A 231 1.46 18.47 22.26
CA PRO A 231 1.45 18.53 23.72
C PRO A 231 2.85 18.69 24.33
N PHE A 232 3.85 19.10 23.54
CA PHE A 232 5.23 19.27 23.95
C PHE A 232 5.85 20.52 23.32
N GLU A 233 6.89 21.02 23.95
CA GLU A 233 7.65 22.18 23.48
C GLU A 233 8.36 21.89 22.16
N ILE A 234 8.36 22.86 21.25
CA ILE A 234 9.02 22.79 19.95
C ILE A 234 10.39 23.44 20.08
N LYS A 235 11.46 22.63 20.07
CA LYS A 235 12.83 23.15 20.22
C LYS A 235 13.49 23.44 18.88
N ALA A 236 13.26 22.59 17.86
CA ALA A 236 13.86 22.80 16.56
C ALA A 236 12.95 22.40 15.41
N LEU A 237 13.01 23.16 14.32
CA LEU A 237 12.42 22.84 13.03
C LEU A 237 13.50 22.54 12.00
N GLN A 238 13.27 21.57 11.16
CA GLN A 238 14.13 21.22 10.03
C GLN A 238 13.39 21.42 8.71
N ILE A 239 13.98 22.17 7.79
CA ILE A 239 13.43 22.55 6.48
C ILE A 239 14.43 22.27 5.35
N ASP A 240 13.94 22.20 4.12
CA ASP A 240 14.75 22.00 2.90
C ASP A 240 15.42 23.28 2.37
N GLY A 241 15.15 24.45 2.96
CA GLY A 241 15.69 25.75 2.54
C GLY A 241 14.87 26.43 1.43
N GLY A 242 13.62 26.01 1.20
CA GLY A 242 12.67 26.68 0.33
C GLY A 242 12.50 28.17 0.65
N SER A 243 12.11 28.95 -0.36
CA SER A 243 11.97 30.42 -0.20
C SER A 243 10.86 30.82 0.78
N GLU A 244 9.87 29.97 0.95
CA GLU A 244 8.75 30.10 1.88
C GLU A 244 9.16 30.02 3.35
N PHE A 245 10.30 29.42 3.65
CA PHE A 245 10.82 29.29 5.01
C PHE A 245 11.84 30.39 5.39
N LYS A 246 11.87 31.48 4.62
CA LYS A 246 12.75 32.62 4.86
C LYS A 246 11.99 33.80 5.48
N LYS A 247 12.69 34.87 5.78
CA LYS A 247 12.12 36.17 6.27
C LYS A 247 11.16 35.98 7.46
N GLU A 248 9.86 36.19 7.25
CA GLU A 248 8.85 36.16 8.32
C GLU A 248 8.85 34.84 9.08
N PHE A 249 9.07 33.70 8.38
CA PHE A 249 9.17 32.39 9.03
C PHE A 249 10.39 32.28 9.94
N GLU A 250 11.57 32.70 9.46
CA GLU A 250 12.80 32.71 10.26
C GLU A 250 12.68 33.66 11.48
N LEU A 251 12.13 34.86 11.28
CA LEU A 251 11.87 35.79 12.37
C LEU A 251 10.92 35.23 13.42
N GLU A 252 9.91 34.49 13.00
CA GLU A 252 8.97 33.88 13.93
C GLU A 252 9.62 32.76 14.75
N CYS A 253 10.45 31.93 14.12
CA CYS A 253 11.25 30.93 14.83
C CYS A 253 12.17 31.60 15.89
N GLN A 254 12.84 32.68 15.52
CA GLN A 254 13.69 33.44 16.46
C GLN A 254 12.90 34.02 17.63
N LYS A 255 11.72 34.59 17.40
CA LYS A 255 10.86 35.14 18.47
C LYS A 255 10.40 34.10 19.49
N ARG A 256 10.31 32.86 19.07
CA ARG A 256 9.82 31.73 19.88
C ARG A 256 10.96 30.84 20.39
N ASP A 257 12.22 31.27 20.26
CA ASP A 257 13.41 30.49 20.62
C ASP A 257 13.48 29.09 19.93
N ILE A 258 12.89 28.97 18.74
CA ILE A 258 12.92 27.75 17.96
C ILE A 258 14.17 27.74 17.08
N ILE A 259 15.00 26.72 17.22
CA ILE A 259 16.19 26.54 16.38
C ILE A 259 15.73 26.13 14.96
N LEU A 260 16.21 26.81 13.93
CA LEU A 260 15.89 26.51 12.53
C LEU A 260 17.05 25.85 11.81
N PHE A 261 16.94 24.57 11.55
CA PHE A 261 17.90 23.81 10.74
C PHE A 261 17.52 23.86 9.27
N VAL A 262 18.46 24.26 8.43
CA VAL A 262 18.29 24.28 6.97
C VAL A 262 19.12 23.15 6.37
N LEU A 263 18.50 22.28 5.62
CA LEU A 263 19.15 21.16 4.95
C LEU A 263 20.04 21.62 3.79
N PRO A 264 21.16 20.95 3.55
CA PRO A 264 21.95 21.19 2.34
C PRO A 264 21.12 20.98 1.08
N PRO A 265 21.36 21.73 0.01
CA PRO A 265 20.68 21.55 -1.26
C PRO A 265 20.80 20.09 -1.76
N LYS A 266 19.73 19.56 -2.35
CA LYS A 266 19.67 18.19 -2.94
C LYS A 266 19.91 17.06 -1.92
N SER A 267 19.47 17.22 -0.69
CA SER A 267 19.58 16.20 0.37
C SER A 267 18.22 15.61 0.80
N PRO A 268 17.41 15.03 -0.11
CA PRO A 268 16.04 14.58 0.21
C PRO A 268 16.01 13.50 1.29
N LYS A 269 17.08 12.71 1.43
CA LYS A 269 17.14 11.65 2.44
C LYS A 269 17.07 12.17 3.87
N LEU A 270 17.45 13.42 4.11
CA LEU A 270 17.44 14.03 5.44
C LEU A 270 16.03 14.48 5.87
N ASN A 271 15.08 14.61 4.92
CA ASN A 271 13.69 15.01 5.18
C ASN A 271 12.69 13.84 5.03
N SER A 272 13.17 12.61 5.20
CA SER A 272 12.46 11.38 4.88
C SER A 272 11.16 11.17 5.64
N MET A 273 11.03 11.74 6.84
CA MET A 273 9.83 11.60 7.68
C MET A 273 8.66 12.36 7.09
N VAL A 274 8.88 13.66 6.83
CA VAL A 274 7.85 14.51 6.22
C VAL A 274 7.53 14.09 4.79
N GLU A 275 8.53 13.62 4.01
CA GLU A 275 8.27 13.05 2.67
C GLU A 275 7.37 11.81 2.74
N ARG A 276 7.61 10.94 3.74
CA ARG A 276 6.74 9.79 3.97
C ARG A 276 5.32 10.22 4.36
N MET A 277 5.22 11.28 5.16
CA MET A 277 3.94 11.87 5.54
C MET A 277 3.20 12.47 4.35
N GLN A 278 3.88 13.19 3.47
CA GLN A 278 3.32 13.70 2.22
C GLN A 278 2.80 12.57 1.31
N ARG A 279 3.53 11.44 1.25
CA ARG A 279 3.06 10.25 0.55
C ARG A 279 1.77 9.69 1.18
N THR A 280 1.70 9.62 2.50
CA THR A 280 0.49 9.20 3.22
C THR A 280 -0.67 10.14 2.92
N SER A 281 -0.43 11.47 2.94
CA SER A 281 -1.44 12.46 2.56
C SER A 281 -1.95 12.25 1.14
N ARG A 282 -1.06 11.99 0.19
CA ARG A 282 -1.46 11.68 -1.18
C ARG A 282 -2.33 10.42 -1.24
N GLU A 283 -1.90 9.33 -0.59
CA GLU A 283 -2.54 8.03 -0.69
C GLU A 283 -3.85 7.94 0.12
N GLU A 284 -3.96 8.64 1.24
CA GLU A 284 -5.09 8.53 2.16
C GLU A 284 -6.06 9.72 2.07
N ILE A 285 -5.67 10.83 1.42
CA ILE A 285 -6.52 12.01 1.22
C ILE A 285 -6.76 12.26 -0.28
N TYR A 286 -5.74 12.75 -0.98
CA TYR A 286 -5.89 13.29 -2.34
C TYR A 286 -6.19 12.27 -3.44
N ASP A 287 -5.86 11.00 -3.22
CA ASP A 287 -6.19 9.92 -4.18
C ASP A 287 -7.58 9.32 -3.95
N ILE A 288 -8.23 9.64 -2.82
CA ILE A 288 -9.43 8.93 -2.36
C ILE A 288 -10.60 9.88 -2.16
N LYS A 289 -10.33 11.11 -1.70
CA LYS A 289 -11.35 12.08 -1.32
C LYS A 289 -11.42 13.23 -2.31
N ASP A 290 -12.63 13.69 -2.54
CA ASP A 290 -12.84 14.96 -3.20
C ASP A 290 -12.46 16.08 -2.24
N VAL A 291 -11.59 16.97 -2.69
CA VAL A 291 -11.08 18.09 -1.91
C VAL A 291 -11.73 19.36 -2.43
N SER A 292 -12.39 20.08 -1.55
CA SER A 292 -13.08 21.33 -1.88
C SER A 292 -12.11 22.41 -2.40
N GLU A 293 -12.61 23.26 -3.29
CA GLU A 293 -11.91 24.49 -3.71
C GLU A 293 -11.82 25.51 -2.58
N ASP A 294 -12.74 25.46 -1.62
CA ASP A 294 -12.71 26.32 -0.45
C ASP A 294 -11.55 25.95 0.46
N ILE A 295 -10.72 26.94 0.81
CA ILE A 295 -9.51 26.72 1.60
C ILE A 295 -9.83 26.34 3.04
N ASP A 296 -10.91 26.82 3.59
CA ASP A 296 -11.28 26.57 4.98
C ASP A 296 -11.87 25.15 5.11
N GLU A 297 -12.66 24.70 4.14
CA GLU A 297 -13.12 23.32 4.05
C GLU A 297 -11.95 22.35 3.84
N HIS A 298 -10.99 22.73 2.98
CA HIS A 298 -9.77 21.94 2.78
C HIS A 298 -8.98 21.83 4.10
N ASN A 299 -8.82 22.91 4.85
CA ASN A 299 -8.14 22.88 6.14
C ASN A 299 -8.88 22.03 7.18
N LYS A 300 -10.21 22.10 7.26
CA LYS A 300 -11.02 21.21 8.10
C LYS A 300 -10.83 19.74 7.74
N LEU A 301 -10.73 19.42 6.45
CA LEU A 301 -10.40 18.06 6.01
C LEU A 301 -9.02 17.63 6.50
N LEU A 302 -8.00 18.47 6.37
CA LEU A 302 -6.65 18.18 6.84
C LEU A 302 -6.60 17.99 8.37
N GLU A 303 -7.29 18.83 9.12
CA GLU A 303 -7.42 18.72 10.58
C GLU A 303 -8.04 17.39 11.02
N ARG A 304 -9.15 16.99 10.38
CA ARG A 304 -9.76 15.68 10.61
C ARG A 304 -8.79 14.54 10.29
N GLN A 305 -8.00 14.67 9.21
CA GLN A 305 -7.00 13.66 8.86
C GLN A 305 -5.81 13.65 9.81
N ASP A 306 -5.42 14.80 10.39
CA ASP A 306 -4.43 14.88 11.44
C ASP A 306 -4.92 14.17 12.71
N TYR A 307 -6.18 14.37 13.07
CA TYR A 307 -6.79 13.62 14.17
C TYR A 307 -6.74 12.11 13.94
N ILE A 308 -7.17 11.64 12.76
CA ILE A 308 -7.12 10.21 12.43
C ILE A 308 -5.68 9.69 12.47
N TYR A 309 -4.72 10.44 11.93
CA TYR A 309 -3.32 10.06 11.89
C TYR A 309 -2.71 9.95 13.28
N ASN A 310 -2.97 10.92 14.14
CA ASN A 310 -2.34 11.04 15.45
C ASN A 310 -2.99 10.14 16.51
N PHE A 311 -4.32 9.93 16.46
CA PHE A 311 -5.06 9.28 17.54
C PHE A 311 -5.69 7.94 17.18
N ILE A 312 -5.91 7.65 15.89
CA ILE A 312 -6.63 6.44 15.48
C ILE A 312 -5.72 5.49 14.70
N ARG A 313 -4.89 6.01 13.80
CA ARG A 313 -4.11 5.25 12.83
C ARG A 313 -2.93 4.52 13.48
N PRO A 314 -2.87 3.17 13.47
CA PRO A 314 -1.69 2.43 13.94
C PRO A 314 -0.49 2.61 12.99
N HIS A 315 0.71 2.71 13.57
CA HIS A 315 1.96 2.88 12.83
C HIS A 315 2.90 1.70 13.02
N ASP A 316 3.34 1.06 11.93
CA ASP A 316 4.30 -0.05 11.99
C ASP A 316 5.62 0.35 12.68
N SER A 317 6.07 1.60 12.51
CA SER A 317 7.30 2.11 13.10
C SER A 317 7.18 2.45 14.59
N LEU A 318 5.99 2.40 15.14
CA LEU A 318 5.68 2.63 16.55
C LEU A 318 5.03 1.39 17.19
N ASP A 319 5.40 0.20 16.75
CA ASP A 319 4.85 -1.08 17.23
C ASP A 319 3.31 -1.13 17.21
N LEU A 320 2.72 -0.58 16.14
CA LEU A 320 1.27 -0.44 15.95
C LEU A 320 0.57 0.47 16.96
N MET A 321 1.30 1.28 17.69
CA MET A 321 0.73 2.40 18.44
C MET A 321 0.40 3.57 17.53
N THR A 322 -0.52 4.43 17.96
CA THR A 322 -0.68 5.76 17.38
C THR A 322 0.44 6.68 17.86
N PRO A 323 0.71 7.80 17.17
CA PRO A 323 1.62 8.84 17.66
C PRO A 323 1.30 9.31 19.08
N ASP A 324 0.03 9.42 19.43
CA ASP A 324 -0.40 9.84 20.76
C ASP A 324 -0.15 8.77 21.83
N GLU A 325 -0.51 7.52 21.57
CA GLU A 325 -0.21 6.39 22.49
C GLU A 325 1.29 6.24 22.71
N TYR A 326 2.09 6.41 21.66
CA TYR A 326 3.55 6.35 21.76
C TYR A 326 4.09 7.50 22.60
N TYR A 327 3.59 8.73 22.42
CA TYR A 327 3.93 9.88 23.24
C TYR A 327 3.63 9.63 24.72
N LEU A 328 2.42 9.16 25.03
CA LEU A 328 2.03 8.83 26.40
C LEU A 328 2.91 7.73 27.02
N SER A 329 3.33 6.76 26.22
CA SER A 329 4.25 5.69 26.68
C SER A 329 5.62 6.23 27.10
N ILE A 330 6.12 7.24 26.41
CA ILE A 330 7.40 7.91 26.74
C ILE A 330 7.27 8.64 28.07
N ILE A 331 6.24 9.49 28.23
CA ILE A 331 6.04 10.28 29.44
C ILE A 331 5.86 9.39 30.69
N ASN A 332 5.11 8.29 30.56
CA ASN A 332 4.88 7.40 31.68
C ASN A 332 6.16 6.65 32.11
N LYS A 333 7.04 6.30 31.16
CA LYS A 333 8.35 5.73 31.47
C LYS A 333 9.22 6.72 32.25
N ASP A 334 9.26 7.99 31.85
CA ASP A 334 10.02 9.02 32.53
C ASP A 334 9.52 9.30 33.96
N LYS A 335 8.22 9.13 34.22
CA LYS A 335 7.66 9.22 35.57
C LYS A 335 8.04 8.02 36.43
N CYS A 336 8.14 6.81 35.89
CA CYS A 336 8.54 5.61 36.64
C CYS A 336 10.05 5.58 36.99
N VAL A 337 10.89 6.29 36.24
CA VAL A 337 12.35 6.34 36.50
C VAL A 337 12.73 7.40 37.55
N ARG A 338 11.81 8.31 37.88
CA ARG A 338 12.04 9.39 38.88
C ARG A 338 11.48 9.07 40.28
N VAL A 339 11.02 7.84 40.52
CA VAL A 339 10.66 7.29 41.82
C VAL A 339 11.73 6.27 42.22
#